data_7a25d6afb521aaff2a55bf04c2555eaf
#
_entry.id   7a25d6afb521aaff2a55bf04c2555eaf
#
_cell.length_a   1.000
_cell.length_b   1.000
_cell.length_c   1.000
_cell.angle_alpha   90.00
_cell.angle_beta   90.00
_cell.angle_gamma   90.00
#
_symmetry.space_group_name_H-M   'P 1'
#
loop_
_entity.id
_entity.type
_entity.pdbx_description
1 polymer ?
#
loop_
_entity_poly.entity_id
_entity_poly.type
_entity_poly.pdbx_seq_one_letter_code
_entity_poly.pdbx_strand_id
1 'polypeptide(L)'
;MPPPPPAPPSEPAITPPGPEHQHGGGGLRRLIQAVGGGHSEADAEYQQRLQQPFQGTRHIVVLGCTGGAGQTVTGLMLGHTFAQHNGEPVVAIDINPGPGALARRTRSETNETLTGLITRADQIGSLTAMRRYTSQAKSGLEVIAAGKNPLQALDDRDYALAIRTLDRFYSITLLDAAAAVVARVLPYADQIVLVAPASADAPRAVAMTFEWLDGHGYEELRTRAVTVINGVSRRSMDDVEQAEAVARGRCRALVRIPWDDHLSMDRAPRNELKSLRAPTRRAYLALAGVVAGGFTVIPERYQDVQQEQEASR
;
A
#
# COMPACT_ATOMS: atom_id res chain seq x y z
N MET A 1 16.65 -5.73 22.03
CA MET A 1 15.70 -5.42 20.95
C MET A 1 15.76 -3.92 20.73
N PRO A 2 16.11 -3.40 19.56
CA PRO A 2 16.04 -1.96 19.33
C PRO A 2 14.59 -1.53 19.51
N PRO A 3 14.32 -0.37 20.12
CA PRO A 3 12.98 0.17 20.20
C PRO A 3 12.40 0.32 18.79
N PRO A 4 11.07 0.20 18.64
CA PRO A 4 10.44 0.47 17.36
C PRO A 4 10.88 1.86 16.88
N PRO A 5 11.05 2.05 15.56
CA PRO A 5 11.38 3.37 15.04
C PRO A 5 10.35 4.35 15.58
N PRO A 6 10.78 5.49 16.11
CA PRO A 6 9.85 6.52 16.50
C PRO A 6 8.98 6.83 15.28
N ALA A 7 7.68 7.00 15.52
CA ALA A 7 6.81 7.55 14.49
C ALA A 7 7.51 8.77 13.91
N PRO A 8 7.64 8.89 12.58
CA PRO A 8 8.34 10.02 12.00
C PRO A 8 7.75 11.30 12.57
N PRO A 9 8.56 12.18 13.15
CA PRO A 9 8.07 13.39 13.77
C PRO A 9 7.34 14.22 12.73
N SER A 10 6.38 14.98 13.21
CA SER A 10 5.57 15.90 12.41
C SER A 10 6.40 17.04 11.83
N GLU A 11 7.54 16.76 11.27
CA GLU A 11 8.42 17.78 10.74
C GLU A 11 8.73 17.53 9.27
N PRO A 12 8.83 18.58 8.54
CA PRO A 12 8.86 18.59 7.11
C PRO A 12 10.03 17.89 6.45
N ALA A 13 9.79 17.21 5.46
CA ALA A 13 10.70 16.53 4.63
C ALA A 13 11.10 17.32 3.41
N ILE A 14 12.10 17.04 2.78
CA ILE A 14 12.70 17.74 1.68
C ILE A 14 12.89 16.84 0.49
N THR A 15 12.68 17.26 -0.66
CA THR A 15 12.68 16.54 -1.85
C THR A 15 13.84 16.65 -2.66
N PRO A 16 14.19 15.66 -3.23
CA PRO A 16 15.16 15.62 -4.27
C PRO A 16 14.63 16.12 -5.56
N PRO A 17 15.46 16.71 -6.36
CA PRO A 17 15.19 16.96 -7.76
C PRO A 17 14.94 15.63 -8.47
N GLY A 18 14.05 15.63 -9.43
CA GLY A 18 13.80 14.48 -10.28
C GLY A 18 15.03 14.12 -11.08
N PRO A 19 15.25 12.84 -11.32
CA PRO A 19 16.23 12.44 -12.29
C PRO A 19 15.84 12.99 -13.66
N GLU A 20 16.80 13.54 -14.37
CA GLU A 20 16.65 13.89 -15.78
C GLU A 20 16.62 12.60 -16.62
N HIS A 21 15.61 11.78 -16.43
CA HIS A 21 15.42 10.57 -17.21
C HIS A 21 14.47 10.82 -18.36
N GLN A 22 15.04 10.86 -19.51
CA GLN A 22 14.39 11.19 -20.77
C GLN A 22 13.39 10.14 -21.28
N HIS A 23 13.07 9.06 -20.57
CA HIS A 23 12.23 7.99 -21.10
C HIS A 23 11.09 7.52 -20.21
N GLY A 24 10.61 8.34 -19.28
CA GLY A 24 9.45 8.01 -18.43
C GLY A 24 8.66 9.21 -17.92
N GLY A 25 9.09 10.42 -18.19
CA GLY A 25 8.54 11.63 -17.57
C GLY A 25 7.15 12.08 -18.06
N GLY A 26 6.66 11.52 -19.15
CA GLY A 26 5.35 11.90 -19.69
C GLY A 26 4.16 11.48 -18.81
N GLY A 27 4.23 10.33 -18.18
CA GLY A 27 3.16 9.81 -17.33
C GLY A 27 3.01 10.56 -16.00
N LEU A 28 4.11 10.92 -15.36
CA LEU A 28 4.10 11.64 -14.08
C LEU A 28 3.66 13.10 -14.21
N ARG A 29 4.08 13.80 -15.26
CA ARG A 29 3.57 15.15 -15.56
C ARG A 29 2.06 15.13 -15.83
N ARG A 30 1.55 14.09 -16.52
CA ARG A 30 0.12 13.91 -16.75
C ARG A 30 -0.65 13.59 -15.46
N LEU A 31 -0.06 12.85 -14.52
CA LEU A 31 -0.65 12.58 -13.20
C LEU A 31 -0.87 13.85 -12.38
N ILE A 32 0.10 14.75 -12.36
CA ILE A 32 -0.01 16.03 -11.69
C ILE A 32 -1.05 16.93 -12.36
N GLN A 33 -1.20 16.84 -13.69
CA GLN A 33 -2.21 17.58 -14.48
C GLN A 33 -3.60 16.93 -14.47
N ALA A 34 -3.73 15.64 -14.09
CA ALA A 34 -5.02 14.94 -14.07
C ALA A 34 -6.03 15.50 -13.04
N VAL A 35 -5.67 16.52 -12.26
CA VAL A 35 -6.60 17.29 -11.44
C VAL A 35 -7.40 18.31 -12.27
N GLY A 36 -7.08 18.51 -13.55
CA GLY A 36 -7.79 19.43 -14.44
C GLY A 36 -7.83 19.00 -15.90
N GLY A 37 -8.88 18.33 -16.33
CA GLY A 37 -9.39 18.22 -17.70
C GLY A 37 -8.50 17.54 -18.78
N GLY A 38 -8.97 16.48 -19.43
CA GLY A 38 -8.30 15.79 -20.55
C GLY A 38 -7.86 14.37 -20.20
N HIS A 39 -8.81 13.44 -19.90
CA HIS A 39 -8.48 12.34 -19.01
C HIS A 39 -8.71 10.92 -19.56
N SER A 40 -9.30 10.74 -20.73
CA SER A 40 -9.66 9.39 -21.19
C SER A 40 -8.45 8.55 -21.61
N GLU A 41 -7.43 9.17 -22.16
CA GLU A 41 -6.25 8.45 -22.66
C GLU A 41 -5.31 8.01 -21.52
N ALA A 42 -5.06 8.88 -20.54
CA ALA A 42 -4.26 8.53 -19.36
C ALA A 42 -4.97 7.49 -18.47
N ASP A 43 -6.29 7.60 -18.31
CA ASP A 43 -7.07 6.63 -17.55
C ASP A 43 -7.03 5.25 -18.26
N ALA A 44 -7.10 5.21 -19.59
CA ALA A 44 -6.97 3.98 -20.36
C ALA A 44 -5.56 3.36 -20.23
N GLU A 45 -4.51 4.16 -20.23
CA GLU A 45 -3.15 3.69 -20.02
C GLU A 45 -2.98 3.04 -18.63
N TYR A 46 -3.54 3.64 -17.57
CA TYR A 46 -3.48 3.04 -16.23
C TYR A 46 -4.30 1.76 -16.15
N GLN A 47 -5.47 1.70 -16.76
CA GLN A 47 -6.26 0.48 -16.84
C GLN A 47 -5.50 -0.62 -17.58
N GLN A 48 -4.86 -0.30 -18.68
CA GLN A 48 -4.04 -1.25 -19.44
C GLN A 48 -2.88 -1.80 -18.58
N ARG A 49 -2.20 -0.94 -17.83
CA ARG A 49 -1.13 -1.37 -16.90
C ARG A 49 -1.64 -2.31 -15.81
N LEU A 50 -2.84 -2.04 -15.27
CA LEU A 50 -3.46 -2.91 -14.28
C LEU A 50 -3.82 -4.29 -14.81
N GLN A 51 -4.10 -4.38 -16.11
CA GLN A 51 -4.46 -5.63 -16.80
C GLN A 51 -3.23 -6.40 -17.33
N GLN A 52 -2.03 -5.83 -17.22
CA GLN A 52 -0.81 -6.54 -17.61
C GLN A 52 -0.59 -7.74 -16.70
N PRO A 53 -0.40 -8.94 -17.27
CA PRO A 53 -0.12 -10.12 -16.46
C PRO A 53 1.26 -9.98 -15.80
N PHE A 54 1.37 -10.50 -14.60
CA PHE A 54 2.62 -10.67 -13.87
C PHE A 54 2.69 -12.10 -13.32
N GLN A 55 3.90 -12.57 -13.07
CA GLN A 55 4.09 -13.91 -12.52
C GLN A 55 4.27 -13.83 -11.00
N GLY A 56 3.83 -14.88 -10.30
CA GLY A 56 3.93 -15.01 -8.86
C GLY A 56 3.01 -14.06 -8.10
N THR A 57 3.35 -13.80 -6.85
CA THR A 57 2.61 -12.93 -5.94
C THR A 57 3.30 -11.57 -5.80
N ARG A 58 2.54 -10.55 -5.41
CA ARG A 58 3.06 -9.19 -5.16
C ARG A 58 2.59 -8.69 -3.79
N HIS A 59 3.56 -8.27 -2.99
CA HIS A 59 3.33 -7.72 -1.67
C HIS A 59 3.58 -6.22 -1.67
N ILE A 60 2.57 -5.46 -1.33
CA ILE A 60 2.60 -4.00 -1.28
C ILE A 60 2.46 -3.58 0.18
N VAL A 61 3.52 -3.05 0.76
CA VAL A 61 3.45 -2.46 2.10
C VAL A 61 3.01 -1.01 1.99
N VAL A 62 1.93 -0.67 2.67
CA VAL A 62 1.44 0.70 2.78
C VAL A 62 1.89 1.26 4.13
N LEU A 63 2.65 2.33 4.08
CA LEU A 63 3.30 2.97 5.24
C LEU A 63 2.96 4.45 5.31
N GLY A 64 2.49 4.91 6.46
CA GLY A 64 2.30 6.34 6.73
C GLY A 64 3.60 7.00 7.20
N CYS A 65 3.96 8.13 6.60
CA CYS A 65 5.10 8.93 7.04
C CYS A 65 4.86 9.59 8.40
N THR A 66 3.58 9.82 8.76
CA THR A 66 3.14 10.32 10.06
C THR A 66 1.84 9.64 10.48
N GLY A 67 1.50 9.72 11.76
CA GLY A 67 0.17 9.36 12.23
C GLY A 67 -0.91 10.19 11.55
N GLY A 68 -2.01 9.56 11.15
CA GLY A 68 -3.12 10.24 10.49
C GLY A 68 -2.91 10.62 9.01
N ALA A 69 -1.81 10.21 8.39
CA ALA A 69 -1.53 10.49 6.97
C ALA A 69 -2.57 9.92 5.99
N GLY A 70 -3.46 9.03 6.44
CA GLY A 70 -4.42 8.36 5.59
C GLY A 70 -3.91 7.04 4.99
N GLN A 71 -2.90 6.44 5.60
CA GLN A 71 -2.30 5.17 5.20
C GLN A 71 -3.36 4.08 4.96
N THR A 72 -4.16 3.76 5.97
CA THR A 72 -5.18 2.71 5.93
C THR A 72 -6.21 2.95 4.81
N VAL A 73 -6.69 4.17 4.66
CA VAL A 73 -7.66 4.47 3.61
C VAL A 73 -7.02 4.43 2.23
N THR A 74 -5.75 4.82 2.11
CA THR A 74 -5.01 4.71 0.85
C THR A 74 -4.81 3.24 0.48
N GLY A 75 -4.38 2.40 1.41
CA GLY A 75 -4.26 0.94 1.20
C GLY A 75 -5.58 0.29 0.81
N LEU A 76 -6.67 0.65 1.50
CA LEU A 76 -7.99 0.14 1.20
C LEU A 76 -8.47 0.52 -0.22
N MET A 77 -8.38 1.81 -0.59
CA MET A 77 -8.81 2.28 -1.90
C MET A 77 -7.92 1.74 -3.03
N LEU A 78 -6.63 1.60 -2.80
CA LEU A 78 -5.71 0.93 -3.71
C LEU A 78 -6.12 -0.53 -3.93
N GLY A 79 -6.42 -1.26 -2.85
CA GLY A 79 -6.91 -2.64 -2.91
C GLY A 79 -8.22 -2.77 -3.68
N HIS A 80 -9.19 -1.89 -3.43
CA HIS A 80 -10.43 -1.83 -4.21
C HIS A 80 -10.16 -1.60 -5.70
N THR A 81 -9.22 -0.74 -6.03
CA THR A 81 -8.88 -0.43 -7.42
C THR A 81 -8.24 -1.63 -8.12
N PHE A 82 -7.31 -2.31 -7.47
CA PHE A 82 -6.75 -3.56 -7.99
C PHE A 82 -7.82 -4.61 -8.19
N ALA A 83 -8.61 -4.91 -7.16
CA ALA A 83 -9.65 -5.94 -7.23
C ALA A 83 -10.69 -5.68 -8.33
N GLN A 84 -10.97 -4.40 -8.64
CA GLN A 84 -11.94 -4.05 -9.68
C GLN A 84 -11.35 -4.13 -11.09
N HIS A 85 -10.05 -3.93 -11.28
CA HIS A 85 -9.47 -3.72 -12.62
C HIS A 85 -8.43 -4.77 -13.03
N ASN A 86 -7.79 -5.45 -12.08
CA ASN A 86 -6.70 -6.39 -12.39
C ASN A 86 -7.20 -7.79 -12.79
N GLY A 87 -8.34 -8.22 -12.25
CA GLY A 87 -8.91 -9.56 -12.51
C GLY A 87 -8.32 -10.68 -11.63
N GLU A 88 -7.26 -10.41 -10.89
CA GLU A 88 -6.61 -11.35 -9.99
C GLU A 88 -7.15 -11.25 -8.55
N PRO A 89 -7.04 -12.31 -7.73
CA PRO A 89 -7.41 -12.25 -6.33
C PRO A 89 -6.55 -11.25 -5.55
N VAL A 90 -7.18 -10.32 -4.84
CA VAL A 90 -6.53 -9.27 -4.06
C VAL A 90 -6.98 -9.32 -2.61
N VAL A 91 -6.04 -9.30 -1.68
CA VAL A 91 -6.30 -9.22 -0.25
C VAL A 91 -5.61 -8.02 0.38
N ALA A 92 -6.27 -7.35 1.32
CA ALA A 92 -5.69 -6.35 2.19
C ALA A 92 -5.70 -6.85 3.64
N ILE A 93 -4.58 -6.71 4.32
CA ILE A 93 -4.38 -7.20 5.68
C ILE A 93 -4.10 -6.05 6.61
N ASP A 94 -4.85 -5.99 7.69
CA ASP A 94 -4.55 -5.13 8.81
C ASP A 94 -3.53 -5.81 9.72
N ILE A 95 -2.33 -5.28 9.78
CA ILE A 95 -1.26 -5.80 10.64
C ILE A 95 -0.93 -4.85 11.80
N ASN A 96 -1.86 -3.94 12.11
CA ASN A 96 -1.71 -3.04 13.24
C ASN A 96 -2.13 -3.75 14.53
N PRO A 97 -1.32 -3.66 15.60
CA PRO A 97 -1.72 -4.20 16.89
C PRO A 97 -2.89 -3.39 17.46
N GLY A 98 -3.97 -4.07 17.78
CA GLY A 98 -5.16 -3.45 18.37
C GLY A 98 -6.41 -3.52 17.51
N PRO A 99 -7.46 -2.76 17.83
CA PRO A 99 -8.69 -2.75 17.05
C PRO A 99 -8.42 -2.18 15.66
N GLY A 100 -8.39 -3.07 14.68
CA GLY A 100 -7.93 -2.81 13.33
C GLY A 100 -8.65 -1.65 12.63
N ALA A 101 -7.88 -0.69 12.14
CA ALA A 101 -8.41 0.46 11.41
C ALA A 101 -8.97 0.06 10.04
N LEU A 102 -8.35 -0.92 9.37
CA LEU A 102 -8.77 -1.41 8.06
C LEU A 102 -10.14 -2.10 8.13
N ALA A 103 -10.35 -2.99 9.10
CA ALA A 103 -11.61 -3.70 9.30
C ALA A 103 -12.77 -2.75 9.67
N ARG A 104 -12.48 -1.59 10.28
CA ARG A 104 -13.49 -0.58 10.61
C ARG A 104 -14.00 0.18 9.39
N ARG A 105 -13.26 0.15 8.28
CA ARG A 105 -13.61 0.83 7.03
C ARG A 105 -14.29 -0.08 6.01
N THR A 106 -14.39 -1.36 6.33
CA THR A 106 -15.08 -2.37 5.52
C THR A 106 -16.24 -2.96 6.31
N ARG A 107 -17.23 -3.50 5.60
CA ARG A 107 -18.29 -4.26 6.23
C ARG A 107 -17.71 -5.61 6.66
N SER A 108 -17.65 -5.84 7.96
CA SER A 108 -17.20 -7.13 8.50
C SER A 108 -18.23 -8.22 8.22
N GLU A 109 -17.78 -9.33 7.63
CA GLU A 109 -18.59 -10.53 7.34
C GLU A 109 -18.14 -11.72 8.19
N THR A 110 -17.00 -11.61 8.87
CA THR A 110 -16.46 -12.65 9.75
C THR A 110 -15.90 -12.06 11.04
N ASN A 111 -15.84 -12.87 12.08
CA ASN A 111 -15.15 -12.55 13.32
C ASN A 111 -13.72 -13.11 13.37
N GLU A 112 -13.32 -13.86 12.34
CA GLU A 112 -11.96 -14.38 12.23
C GLU A 112 -10.97 -13.24 11.96
N THR A 113 -9.72 -13.48 12.30
CA THR A 113 -8.65 -12.48 12.27
C THR A 113 -7.37 -13.08 11.72
N LEU A 114 -6.36 -12.26 11.46
CA LEU A 114 -5.03 -12.68 11.08
C LEU A 114 -4.44 -13.69 12.09
N THR A 115 -4.63 -13.48 13.38
CA THR A 115 -4.18 -14.42 14.41
C THR A 115 -4.88 -15.78 14.27
N GLY A 116 -6.19 -15.79 14.02
CA GLY A 116 -6.94 -17.03 13.78
C GLY A 116 -6.48 -17.75 12.51
N LEU A 117 -6.16 -17.01 11.46
CA LEU A 117 -5.59 -17.55 10.22
C LEU A 117 -4.25 -18.23 10.48
N ILE A 118 -3.33 -17.55 11.17
CA ILE A 118 -2.00 -18.08 11.49
C ILE A 118 -2.10 -19.37 12.32
N THR A 119 -2.96 -19.38 13.33
CA THR A 119 -3.15 -20.53 14.23
C THR A 119 -3.63 -21.78 13.48
N ARG A 120 -4.32 -21.62 12.34
CA ARG A 120 -4.92 -22.72 11.57
C ARG A 120 -4.42 -22.77 10.13
N ALA A 121 -3.25 -22.21 9.85
CA ALA A 121 -2.70 -22.10 8.51
C ALA A 121 -2.54 -23.45 7.78
N ASP A 122 -2.21 -24.49 8.52
CA ASP A 122 -2.09 -25.88 8.05
C ASP A 122 -3.42 -26.49 7.59
N GLN A 123 -4.54 -25.99 8.10
CA GLN A 123 -5.90 -26.48 7.76
C GLN A 123 -6.51 -25.75 6.55
N ILE A 124 -5.84 -24.70 6.04
CA ILE A 124 -6.34 -23.89 4.93
C ILE A 124 -5.85 -24.49 3.60
N GLY A 125 -6.60 -25.47 3.08
CA GLY A 125 -6.27 -26.18 1.85
C GLY A 125 -6.97 -25.67 0.58
N SER A 126 -7.86 -24.68 0.68
CA SER A 126 -8.63 -24.15 -0.46
C SER A 126 -8.98 -22.68 -0.30
N LEU A 127 -9.29 -22.00 -1.40
CA LEU A 127 -9.77 -20.61 -1.38
C LEU A 127 -11.06 -20.48 -0.57
N THR A 128 -11.94 -21.48 -0.62
CA THR A 128 -13.17 -21.50 0.19
C THR A 128 -12.86 -21.53 1.68
N ALA A 129 -11.87 -22.32 2.11
CA ALA A 129 -11.41 -22.33 3.50
C ALA A 129 -10.77 -20.99 3.89
N MET A 130 -9.99 -20.40 2.98
CA MET A 130 -9.36 -19.10 3.17
C MET A 130 -10.38 -17.97 3.36
N ARG A 131 -11.46 -17.98 2.59
CA ARG A 131 -12.55 -16.99 2.67
C ARG A 131 -13.32 -16.97 3.99
N ARG A 132 -13.13 -17.94 4.85
CA ARG A 132 -13.67 -17.90 6.22
C ARG A 132 -13.00 -16.85 7.10
N TYR A 133 -11.78 -16.43 6.73
CA TYR A 133 -10.96 -15.43 7.44
C TYR A 133 -11.07 -14.04 6.82
N THR A 134 -11.76 -13.88 5.70
CA THR A 134 -11.86 -12.62 4.98
C THR A 134 -13.27 -12.05 5.02
N SER A 135 -13.36 -10.72 4.95
CA SER A 135 -14.59 -10.01 4.64
C SER A 135 -14.48 -9.52 3.18
N GLN A 136 -15.46 -9.84 2.35
CA GLN A 136 -15.43 -9.54 0.93
C GLN A 136 -16.17 -8.25 0.61
N ALA A 137 -15.47 -7.30 -0.02
CA ALA A 137 -16.07 -6.08 -0.52
C ALA A 137 -16.70 -6.28 -1.91
N LYS A 138 -17.63 -5.38 -2.28
CA LYS A 138 -18.30 -5.43 -3.60
C LYS A 138 -17.36 -5.29 -4.81
N SER A 139 -16.19 -4.72 -4.61
CA SER A 139 -15.15 -4.64 -5.64
C SER A 139 -14.45 -5.97 -5.92
N GLY A 140 -14.65 -6.98 -5.07
CA GLY A 140 -13.88 -8.22 -5.06
C GLY A 140 -12.69 -8.20 -4.10
N LEU A 141 -12.35 -7.05 -3.50
CA LEU A 141 -11.30 -6.98 -2.48
C LEU A 141 -11.70 -7.81 -1.27
N GLU A 142 -10.79 -8.66 -0.82
CA GLU A 142 -10.90 -9.39 0.43
C GLU A 142 -10.08 -8.69 1.52
N VAL A 143 -10.60 -8.65 2.75
CA VAL A 143 -9.96 -7.95 3.87
C VAL A 143 -9.84 -8.88 5.06
N ILE A 144 -8.64 -8.97 5.63
CA ILE A 144 -8.36 -9.69 6.87
C ILE A 144 -8.13 -8.69 8.00
N ALA A 145 -8.93 -8.81 9.05
CA ALA A 145 -8.82 -7.99 10.24
C ALA A 145 -7.60 -8.39 11.09
N ALA A 146 -6.97 -7.41 11.76
CA ALA A 146 -5.97 -7.67 12.77
C ALA A 146 -6.51 -8.51 13.93
N GLY A 147 -5.62 -9.11 14.72
CA GLY A 147 -5.97 -9.81 15.95
C GLY A 147 -6.64 -8.88 16.96
N LYS A 148 -7.59 -9.42 17.72
CA LYS A 148 -8.36 -8.64 18.71
C LYS A 148 -7.58 -8.35 20.00
N ASN A 149 -6.50 -9.11 20.25
CA ASN A 149 -5.72 -8.99 21.46
C ASN A 149 -4.40 -8.25 21.18
N PRO A 150 -4.25 -6.98 21.60
CA PRO A 150 -3.03 -6.22 21.40
C PRO A 150 -1.82 -6.76 22.20
N LEU A 151 -2.08 -7.59 23.19
CA LEU A 151 -1.02 -8.25 23.99
C LEU A 151 -0.43 -9.48 23.29
N GLN A 152 -1.11 -10.00 22.28
CA GLN A 152 -0.62 -11.11 21.47
C GLN A 152 0.17 -10.55 20.27
N ALA A 153 1.40 -10.11 20.55
CA ALA A 153 2.30 -9.65 19.51
C ALA A 153 2.67 -10.82 18.60
N LEU A 154 2.46 -10.66 17.30
CA LEU A 154 2.92 -11.58 16.28
C LEU A 154 4.44 -11.45 16.13
N ASP A 155 5.13 -12.57 16.01
CA ASP A 155 6.57 -12.60 15.75
C ASP A 155 6.86 -12.70 14.23
N ASP A 156 8.14 -12.75 13.86
CA ASP A 156 8.55 -12.78 12.46
C ASP A 156 8.14 -14.09 11.76
N ARG A 157 8.04 -15.20 12.53
CA ARG A 157 7.59 -16.50 12.01
C ARG A 157 6.09 -16.48 11.71
N ASP A 158 5.32 -15.80 12.56
CA ASP A 158 3.89 -15.62 12.36
C ASP A 158 3.61 -14.84 11.07
N TYR A 159 4.34 -13.75 10.82
CA TYR A 159 4.21 -12.98 9.58
C TYR A 159 4.65 -13.80 8.37
N ALA A 160 5.76 -14.53 8.46
CA ALA A 160 6.21 -15.42 7.40
C ALA A 160 5.17 -16.50 7.06
N LEU A 161 4.55 -17.10 8.08
CA LEU A 161 3.51 -18.11 7.90
C LEU A 161 2.25 -17.51 7.27
N ALA A 162 1.83 -16.33 7.73
CA ALA A 162 0.68 -15.62 7.16
C ALA A 162 0.89 -15.34 5.66
N ILE A 163 2.02 -14.75 5.30
CA ILE A 163 2.35 -14.40 3.92
C ILE A 163 2.38 -15.65 3.04
N ARG A 164 3.13 -16.69 3.42
CA ARG A 164 3.15 -17.95 2.66
C ARG A 164 1.78 -18.60 2.51
N THR A 165 0.92 -18.47 3.50
CA THR A 165 -0.44 -19.00 3.42
C THR A 165 -1.28 -18.21 2.42
N LEU A 166 -1.13 -16.90 2.39
CA LEU A 166 -1.86 -16.02 1.48
C LEU A 166 -1.40 -16.16 0.04
N ASP A 167 -0.10 -16.35 -0.20
CA ASP A 167 0.52 -16.52 -1.53
C ASP A 167 -0.06 -17.71 -2.31
N ARG A 168 -0.67 -18.65 -1.61
CA ARG A 168 -1.34 -19.80 -2.23
C ARG A 168 -2.69 -19.43 -2.88
N PHE A 169 -3.25 -18.28 -2.53
CA PHE A 169 -4.63 -17.91 -2.90
C PHE A 169 -4.77 -16.53 -3.51
N TYR A 170 -3.82 -15.62 -3.26
CA TYR A 170 -3.89 -14.23 -3.71
C TYR A 170 -2.66 -13.86 -4.53
N SER A 171 -2.91 -13.17 -5.63
CA SER A 171 -1.84 -12.64 -6.49
C SER A 171 -1.32 -11.30 -5.99
N ILE A 172 -2.15 -10.54 -5.27
CA ILE A 172 -1.77 -9.25 -4.69
C ILE A 172 -2.18 -9.20 -3.21
N THR A 173 -1.20 -8.94 -2.35
CA THR A 173 -1.39 -8.74 -0.92
C THR A 173 -0.97 -7.32 -0.53
N LEU A 174 -1.91 -6.53 0.02
CA LEU A 174 -1.63 -5.23 0.59
C LEU A 174 -1.50 -5.35 2.11
N LEU A 175 -0.41 -4.84 2.66
CA LEU A 175 -0.09 -4.88 4.08
C LEU A 175 -0.23 -3.47 4.65
N ASP A 176 -1.30 -3.23 5.43
CA ASP A 176 -1.47 -1.97 6.17
C ASP A 176 -0.64 -2.03 7.46
N ALA A 177 0.56 -1.48 7.41
CA ALA A 177 1.58 -1.65 8.43
C ALA A 177 1.77 -0.42 9.31
N ALA A 178 1.41 -0.52 10.59
CA ALA A 178 1.79 0.49 11.56
C ALA A 178 3.31 0.58 11.72
N ALA A 179 3.83 1.74 12.08
CA ALA A 179 5.26 1.98 12.31
C ALA A 179 5.91 0.95 13.26
N ALA A 180 5.16 0.50 14.28
CA ALA A 180 5.63 -0.47 15.26
C ALA A 180 5.93 -1.88 14.70
N VAL A 181 5.32 -2.24 13.57
CA VAL A 181 5.44 -3.58 12.98
C VAL A 181 6.02 -3.57 11.56
N VAL A 182 6.21 -2.40 10.97
CA VAL A 182 6.64 -2.26 9.58
C VAL A 182 7.95 -2.98 9.29
N ALA A 183 8.93 -2.93 10.19
CA ALA A 183 10.22 -3.60 10.03
C ALA A 183 10.11 -5.13 9.88
N ARG A 184 9.03 -5.73 10.37
CA ARG A 184 8.78 -7.19 10.28
C ARG A 184 8.21 -7.62 8.94
N VAL A 185 7.59 -6.70 8.20
CA VAL A 185 6.94 -6.99 6.92
C VAL A 185 7.66 -6.41 5.71
N LEU A 186 8.53 -5.42 5.90
CA LEU A 186 9.36 -4.87 4.83
C LEU A 186 10.23 -5.92 4.10
N PRO A 187 10.79 -6.96 4.77
CA PRO A 187 11.54 -8.01 4.07
C PRO A 187 10.73 -8.74 3.00
N TYR A 188 9.40 -8.75 3.10
CA TYR A 188 8.51 -9.39 2.12
C TYR A 188 8.01 -8.43 1.05
N ALA A 189 8.22 -7.12 1.22
CA ALA A 189 7.69 -6.12 0.31
C ALA A 189 8.36 -6.15 -1.07
N ASP A 190 7.57 -6.26 -2.11
CA ASP A 190 7.99 -5.99 -3.49
C ASP A 190 7.97 -4.50 -3.78
N GLN A 191 6.99 -3.80 -3.22
CA GLN A 191 6.85 -2.35 -3.32
C GLN A 191 6.37 -1.73 -2.01
N ILE A 192 6.72 -0.45 -1.81
CA ILE A 192 6.18 0.39 -0.75
C ILE A 192 5.32 1.50 -1.35
N VAL A 193 4.18 1.74 -0.73
CA VAL A 193 3.37 2.95 -0.90
C VAL A 193 3.53 3.80 0.35
N LEU A 194 4.25 4.90 0.24
CA LEU A 194 4.48 5.85 1.34
C LEU A 194 3.41 6.92 1.31
N VAL A 195 2.71 7.13 2.42
CA VAL A 195 1.61 8.07 2.49
C VAL A 195 1.96 9.22 3.44
N ALA A 196 2.01 10.43 2.91
CA ALA A 196 2.19 11.66 3.66
C ALA A 196 0.92 12.53 3.58
N PRO A 197 0.55 13.26 4.64
CA PRO A 197 -0.58 14.19 4.58
C PRO A 197 -0.20 15.42 3.76
N ALA A 198 -1.18 16.07 3.11
CA ALA A 198 -0.98 17.36 2.45
C ALA A 198 -0.94 18.49 3.47
N SER A 199 0.16 18.61 4.20
CA SER A 199 0.36 19.58 5.30
C SER A 199 1.80 20.08 5.35
N ALA A 200 2.05 21.13 6.12
CA ALA A 200 3.38 21.70 6.32
C ALA A 200 4.41 20.70 6.87
N ASP A 201 3.94 19.66 7.56
CA ASP A 201 4.82 18.61 8.08
C ASP A 201 5.25 17.57 7.02
N ALA A 202 4.53 17.48 5.92
CA ALA A 202 4.77 16.44 4.89
C ALA A 202 6.20 16.41 4.37
N PRO A 203 6.81 17.55 4.04
CA PRO A 203 8.15 17.55 3.50
C PRO A 203 9.13 16.85 4.47
N ARG A 204 9.19 17.21 5.73
CA ARG A 204 10.11 16.58 6.70
C ARG A 204 9.76 15.13 7.00
N ALA A 205 8.48 14.79 7.11
CA ALA A 205 8.03 13.43 7.36
C ALA A 205 8.49 12.46 6.26
N VAL A 206 8.40 12.87 4.99
CA VAL A 206 8.88 12.08 3.85
C VAL A 206 10.40 11.92 3.92
N ALA A 207 11.21 12.98 4.18
CA ALA A 207 12.67 12.85 4.26
C ALA A 207 13.08 11.87 5.35
N MET A 208 12.52 12.03 6.55
CA MET A 208 12.84 11.17 7.68
C MET A 208 12.46 9.71 7.42
N THR A 209 11.34 9.46 6.75
CA THR A 209 10.95 8.10 6.37
C THR A 209 11.94 7.50 5.37
N PHE A 210 12.41 8.28 4.41
CA PHE A 210 13.43 7.85 3.45
C PHE A 210 14.76 7.58 4.13
N GLU A 211 15.20 8.47 5.03
CA GLU A 211 16.42 8.31 5.80
C GLU A 211 16.35 7.05 6.69
N TRP A 212 15.20 6.80 7.28
CA TRP A 212 14.98 5.59 8.05
C TRP A 212 15.08 4.34 7.19
N LEU A 213 14.47 4.32 6.01
CA LEU A 213 14.57 3.19 5.07
C LEU A 213 16.01 2.94 4.64
N ASP A 214 16.74 3.99 4.28
CA ASP A 214 18.14 3.91 3.87
C ASP A 214 19.02 3.40 5.03
N GLY A 215 18.82 3.93 6.23
CA GLY A 215 19.56 3.52 7.42
C GLY A 215 19.31 2.08 7.89
N HIS A 216 18.25 1.45 7.40
CA HIS A 216 17.89 0.06 7.70
C HIS A 216 18.11 -0.90 6.52
N GLY A 217 18.78 -0.46 5.46
CA GLY A 217 19.12 -1.30 4.32
C GLY A 217 17.97 -1.49 3.30
N TYR A 218 16.95 -0.63 3.32
CA TYR A 218 15.80 -0.66 2.39
C TYR A 218 15.93 0.39 1.28
N GLU A 219 17.13 0.80 0.91
CA GLU A 219 17.36 1.81 -0.12
C GLU A 219 16.77 1.38 -1.47
N GLU A 220 17.00 0.14 -1.89
CA GLU A 220 16.45 -0.38 -3.15
C GLU A 220 14.91 -0.36 -3.13
N LEU A 221 14.31 -0.74 -2.00
CA LEU A 221 12.87 -0.73 -1.84
C LEU A 221 12.31 0.71 -1.85
N ARG A 222 13.03 1.67 -1.25
CA ARG A 222 12.71 3.10 -1.30
C ARG A 222 12.76 3.63 -2.73
N THR A 223 13.77 3.27 -3.53
CA THR A 223 13.86 3.72 -4.91
C THR A 223 12.70 3.24 -5.78
N ARG A 224 12.13 2.09 -5.46
CA ARG A 224 10.92 1.54 -6.09
C ARG A 224 9.61 2.06 -5.48
N ALA A 225 9.66 2.77 -4.37
CA ALA A 225 8.47 3.25 -3.66
C ALA A 225 7.64 4.23 -4.49
N VAL A 226 6.35 4.24 -4.23
CA VAL A 226 5.42 5.27 -4.70
C VAL A 226 5.04 6.15 -3.52
N THR A 227 5.37 7.44 -3.60
CA THR A 227 5.00 8.40 -2.55
C THR A 227 3.65 9.03 -2.89
N VAL A 228 2.73 8.96 -1.95
CA VAL A 228 1.39 9.53 -2.04
C VAL A 228 1.31 10.75 -1.13
N ILE A 229 0.93 11.90 -1.68
CA ILE A 229 0.53 13.07 -0.89
C ILE A 229 -1.00 13.06 -0.81
N ASN A 230 -1.52 12.76 0.37
CA ASN A 230 -2.94 12.50 0.60
C ASN A 230 -3.68 13.70 1.17
N GLY A 231 -4.91 13.92 0.71
CA GLY A 231 -5.77 15.00 1.20
C GLY A 231 -5.46 16.35 0.57
N VAL A 232 -4.99 16.38 -0.67
CA VAL A 232 -4.59 17.59 -1.38
C VAL A 232 -5.78 18.52 -1.60
N SER A 233 -5.62 19.76 -1.22
CA SER A 233 -6.57 20.87 -1.41
C SER A 233 -5.86 22.11 -1.98
N ARG A 234 -6.64 23.10 -2.40
CA ARG A 234 -6.04 24.37 -2.88
C ARG A 234 -5.20 25.07 -1.81
N ARG A 235 -5.53 24.88 -0.53
CA ARG A 235 -4.84 25.55 0.60
C ARG A 235 -3.51 24.89 0.94
N SER A 236 -3.32 23.62 0.55
CA SER A 236 -2.11 22.85 0.86
C SER A 236 -1.14 22.75 -0.33
N MET A 237 -1.35 23.52 -1.41
CA MET A 237 -0.55 23.33 -2.62
C MET A 237 0.93 23.61 -2.43
N ASP A 238 1.27 24.66 -1.68
CA ASP A 238 2.67 25.02 -1.42
C ASP A 238 3.38 23.93 -0.60
N ASP A 239 2.71 23.38 0.42
CA ASP A 239 3.22 22.26 1.22
C ASP A 239 3.38 20.99 0.38
N VAL A 240 2.43 20.73 -0.51
CA VAL A 240 2.47 19.60 -1.45
C VAL A 240 3.67 19.71 -2.39
N GLU A 241 3.90 20.89 -2.98
CA GLU A 241 5.03 21.14 -3.87
C GLU A 241 6.37 20.97 -3.16
N GLN A 242 6.46 21.43 -1.91
CA GLN A 242 7.63 21.21 -1.08
C GLN A 242 7.84 19.72 -0.78
N ALA A 243 6.80 18.98 -0.40
CA ALA A 243 6.89 17.54 -0.16
C ALA A 243 7.28 16.76 -1.42
N GLU A 244 6.71 17.11 -2.56
CA GLU A 244 7.10 16.52 -3.83
C GLU A 244 8.54 16.84 -4.17
N ALA A 245 8.92 18.12 -3.97
CA ALA A 245 10.29 18.52 -4.16
C ALA A 245 11.19 17.61 -3.33
N VAL A 246 10.95 17.16 -2.13
CA VAL A 246 11.72 16.20 -1.32
C VAL A 246 11.66 14.76 -1.83
N ALA A 247 10.60 14.29 -2.39
CA ALA A 247 10.50 12.91 -2.85
C ALA A 247 11.04 12.67 -4.28
N ARG A 248 11.06 13.75 -5.08
CA ARG A 248 11.47 13.71 -6.49
C ARG A 248 12.91 13.21 -6.65
N GLY A 249 13.11 12.12 -7.38
CA GLY A 249 14.42 11.51 -7.59
C GLY A 249 14.87 10.51 -6.51
N ARG A 250 14.15 10.42 -5.39
CA ARG A 250 14.44 9.45 -4.33
C ARG A 250 13.47 8.26 -4.33
N CYS A 251 12.32 8.39 -4.97
CA CYS A 251 11.35 7.32 -5.16
C CYS A 251 10.94 7.22 -6.63
N ARG A 252 10.28 6.14 -6.97
CA ARG A 252 9.89 5.85 -8.35
C ARG A 252 8.83 6.80 -8.89
N ALA A 253 7.86 7.17 -8.06
CA ALA A 253 6.74 8.00 -8.50
C ALA A 253 6.11 8.77 -7.33
N LEU A 254 5.41 9.84 -7.71
CA LEU A 254 4.64 10.70 -6.82
C LEU A 254 3.18 10.75 -7.29
N VAL A 255 2.25 10.61 -6.37
CA VAL A 255 0.82 10.67 -6.66
C VAL A 255 0.12 11.58 -5.66
N ARG A 256 -0.69 12.51 -6.15
CA ARG A 256 -1.56 13.36 -5.33
C ARG A 256 -2.95 12.73 -5.21
N ILE A 257 -3.44 12.55 -3.99
CA ILE A 257 -4.83 12.17 -3.74
C ILE A 257 -5.59 13.39 -3.24
N PRO A 258 -6.62 13.85 -3.97
CA PRO A 258 -7.42 14.99 -3.54
C PRO A 258 -8.14 14.72 -2.22
N TRP A 259 -8.42 15.78 -1.45
CA TRP A 259 -9.31 15.70 -0.30
C TRP A 259 -10.72 15.24 -0.75
N ASP A 260 -11.23 14.21 -0.08
CA ASP A 260 -12.56 13.67 -0.33
C ASP A 260 -13.23 13.27 0.99
N ASP A 261 -14.34 13.95 1.32
CA ASP A 261 -15.08 13.72 2.55
C ASP A 261 -15.62 12.28 2.69
N HIS A 262 -15.79 11.58 1.55
CA HIS A 262 -16.24 10.18 1.55
C HIS A 262 -15.20 9.22 2.13
N LEU A 263 -13.95 9.65 2.27
CA LEU A 263 -12.86 8.86 2.87
C LEU A 263 -12.73 9.07 4.38
N SER A 264 -13.51 9.99 4.98
CA SER A 264 -13.49 10.25 6.41
C SER A 264 -13.93 9.03 7.23
N MET A 265 -13.52 8.97 8.50
CA MET A 265 -13.95 7.88 9.41
C MET A 265 -15.45 7.91 9.69
N ASP A 266 -16.11 9.07 9.64
CA ASP A 266 -17.55 9.20 9.82
C ASP A 266 -18.36 8.50 8.74
N ARG A 267 -17.72 8.20 7.60
CA ARG A 267 -18.30 7.47 6.47
C ARG A 267 -17.99 5.96 6.49
N ALA A 268 -17.11 5.51 7.40
CA ALA A 268 -16.86 4.07 7.58
C ALA A 268 -18.14 3.37 8.13
N PRO A 269 -18.45 2.15 7.70
CA PRO A 269 -17.72 1.25 6.79
C PRO A 269 -18.12 1.37 5.31
N ARG A 270 -18.45 2.55 4.84
CA ARG A 270 -18.93 2.80 3.47
C ARG A 270 -17.86 3.38 2.55
N ASN A 271 -16.58 3.15 2.85
CA ASN A 271 -15.49 3.57 2.00
C ASN A 271 -15.40 2.64 0.78
N GLU A 272 -16.13 2.96 -0.28
CA GLU A 272 -16.15 2.24 -1.54
C GLU A 272 -15.75 3.20 -2.69
N LEU A 273 -15.08 2.68 -3.73
CA LEU A 273 -14.64 3.49 -4.88
C LEU A 273 -15.78 4.28 -5.54
N LYS A 274 -16.96 3.67 -5.66
CA LYS A 274 -18.13 4.33 -6.26
C LYS A 274 -18.63 5.55 -5.49
N SER A 275 -18.33 5.63 -4.18
CA SER A 275 -18.72 6.75 -3.34
C SER A 275 -17.82 7.97 -3.52
N LEU A 276 -16.61 7.78 -4.05
CA LEU A 276 -15.63 8.83 -4.21
C LEU A 276 -16.00 9.81 -5.32
N ARG A 277 -15.55 11.04 -5.19
CA ARG A 277 -15.59 12.02 -6.27
C ARG A 277 -14.75 11.55 -7.46
N ALA A 278 -15.13 11.95 -8.66
CA ALA A 278 -14.43 11.52 -9.88
C ALA A 278 -12.91 11.81 -9.88
N PRO A 279 -12.43 12.98 -9.43
CA PRO A 279 -10.99 13.23 -9.33
C PRO A 279 -10.27 12.26 -8.40
N THR A 280 -10.88 11.91 -7.26
CA THR A 280 -10.32 10.98 -6.29
C THR A 280 -10.26 9.56 -6.83
N ARG A 281 -11.31 9.10 -7.51
CA ARG A 281 -11.29 7.77 -8.20
C ARG A 281 -10.18 7.68 -9.22
N ARG A 282 -9.99 8.72 -10.03
CA ARG A 282 -8.91 8.79 -11.03
C ARG A 282 -7.53 8.78 -10.38
N ALA A 283 -7.37 9.49 -9.27
CA ALA A 283 -6.10 9.50 -8.54
C ALA A 283 -5.76 8.09 -8.03
N TYR A 284 -6.72 7.33 -7.53
CA TYR A 284 -6.50 5.93 -7.14
C TYR A 284 -6.27 5.01 -8.34
N LEU A 285 -6.93 5.23 -9.47
CA LEU A 285 -6.64 4.50 -10.70
C LEU A 285 -5.20 4.75 -11.17
N ALA A 286 -4.76 6.00 -11.12
CA ALA A 286 -3.40 6.39 -11.43
C ALA A 286 -2.40 5.77 -10.46
N LEU A 287 -2.67 5.81 -9.15
CA LEU A 287 -1.84 5.16 -8.13
C LEU A 287 -1.69 3.66 -8.41
N ALA A 288 -2.80 2.97 -8.63
CA ALA A 288 -2.80 1.55 -8.92
C ALA A 288 -2.05 1.22 -10.22
N GLY A 289 -2.26 1.98 -11.30
CA GLY A 289 -1.54 1.81 -12.57
C GLY A 289 -0.04 2.08 -12.44
N VAL A 290 0.36 3.03 -11.60
CA VAL A 290 1.77 3.29 -11.30
C VAL A 290 2.37 2.13 -10.49
N VAL A 291 1.69 1.62 -9.48
CA VAL A 291 2.14 0.48 -8.69
C VAL A 291 2.25 -0.77 -9.57
N ALA A 292 1.21 -1.08 -10.36
CA ALA A 292 1.22 -2.22 -11.29
C ALA A 292 2.37 -2.19 -12.30
N GLY A 293 2.66 -1.01 -12.86
CA GLY A 293 3.81 -0.83 -13.74
C GLY A 293 5.16 -1.08 -13.08
N GLY A 294 5.22 -1.30 -11.78
CA GLY A 294 6.40 -1.73 -11.03
C GLY A 294 6.56 -3.24 -10.94
N PHE A 295 5.49 -3.98 -11.13
CA PHE A 295 5.52 -5.44 -10.97
C PHE A 295 6.41 -6.16 -11.99
N THR A 296 6.56 -5.59 -13.18
CA THR A 296 7.37 -6.15 -14.27
C THR A 296 8.89 -5.97 -14.06
N VAL A 297 9.29 -5.10 -13.15
CA VAL A 297 10.70 -4.75 -12.89
C VAL A 297 11.28 -5.54 -11.71
N ILE A 298 10.43 -6.27 -10.98
CA ILE A 298 10.83 -6.99 -9.77
C ILE A 298 11.35 -8.36 -10.16
N PRO A 299 12.60 -8.73 -9.80
CA PRO A 299 13.12 -10.08 -10.01
C PRO A 299 12.28 -11.11 -9.24
N GLU A 300 12.15 -12.30 -9.78
CA GLU A 300 11.49 -13.43 -9.11
C GLU A 300 12.35 -13.89 -7.91
N ARG A 301 12.05 -13.35 -6.72
CA ARG A 301 12.83 -13.65 -5.50
C ARG A 301 12.48 -14.99 -4.84
N TYR A 302 11.43 -15.67 -5.27
CA TYR A 302 10.85 -16.80 -4.51
C TYR A 302 11.07 -18.18 -5.10
N GLN A 303 11.57 -18.32 -6.32
CA GLN A 303 11.87 -19.64 -6.89
C GLN A 303 13.14 -20.27 -6.30
N ASP A 304 14.12 -19.45 -5.92
CA ASP A 304 15.39 -19.96 -5.40
C ASP A 304 15.27 -20.63 -4.02
N VAL A 305 14.41 -20.09 -3.14
CA VAL A 305 14.23 -20.63 -1.77
C VAL A 305 13.48 -21.98 -1.77
N GLN A 306 12.58 -22.20 -2.72
CA GLN A 306 11.89 -23.49 -2.84
C GLN A 306 12.81 -24.56 -3.46
N GLN A 307 13.63 -24.21 -4.44
CA GLN A 307 14.59 -25.13 -5.04
C GLN A 307 15.70 -25.54 -4.06
N GLU A 308 16.18 -24.63 -3.21
CA GLU A 308 17.16 -24.98 -2.16
C GLU A 308 16.57 -25.89 -1.07
N GLN A 309 15.28 -25.75 -0.75
CA GLN A 309 14.61 -26.64 0.22
C GLN A 309 14.26 -28.02 -0.35
N GLU A 310 13.98 -28.10 -1.64
CA GLU A 310 13.76 -29.40 -2.33
C GLU A 310 15.07 -30.13 -2.62
N ALA A 311 16.15 -29.41 -2.88
CA ALA A 311 17.49 -29.99 -3.08
C ALA A 311 18.15 -30.47 -1.77
N SER A 312 17.61 -30.07 -0.62
CA SER A 312 18.12 -30.44 0.71
C SER A 312 17.31 -31.58 1.36
N ARG A 313 16.38 -32.18 0.64
CA ARG A 313 15.62 -33.39 1.01
C ARG A 313 16.03 -34.60 0.17
#